data_96af0bce1a2e6588bb3179d17373ff6a
#
_entry.id   96af0bce1a2e6588bb3179d17373ff6a
#
_cell.length_a   1.000
_cell.length_b   1.000
_cell.length_c   1.000
_cell.angle_alpha   90.00
_cell.angle_beta   90.00
_cell.angle_gamma   90.00
#
_symmetry.space_group_name_H-M   'P 1'
#
loop_
_entity.id
_entity.type
_entity.pdbx_description
1 polymer ?
#
loop_
_entity_poly.entity_id
_entity_poly.type
_entity_poly.pdbx_seq_one_letter_code
_entity_poly.pdbx_strand_id
1 'polypeptide(L)'
;MINWNNLDTLTSFKELSEVERVNLAEVMSGENGAERVKDYSVPMTEDLTYNYAAKAVDDKVLAALAKLAKEAQLTEKYAALYNGEVINTGEKRLVLHQLTRGQLGDKVEADGVDKREFYVKQQQRIADFANKVHAGELSLIHIS
;
A
#
# COMPACT_ATOMS: atom_id res chain seq x y z
N MET A 1 9.49 19.52 -2.94
CA MET A 1 9.45 19.12 -1.50
C MET A 1 8.10 18.51 -1.22
N ILE A 2 8.04 17.34 -0.60
CA ILE A 2 6.77 16.65 -0.29
C ILE A 2 6.08 17.38 0.86
N ASN A 3 4.78 17.62 0.71
CA ASN A 3 3.95 18.23 1.74
C ASN A 3 3.25 17.13 2.56
N TRP A 4 3.49 17.11 3.87
CA TRP A 4 2.92 16.14 4.81
C TRP A 4 1.67 16.66 5.55
N ASN A 5 0.95 17.62 4.97
CA ASN A 5 -0.29 18.13 5.54
C ASN A 5 -1.37 17.03 5.59
N ASN A 6 -2.29 17.18 6.53
CA ASN A 6 -3.47 16.31 6.62
C ASN A 6 -4.36 16.49 5.39
N LEU A 7 -5.03 15.42 4.97
CA LEU A 7 -5.92 15.43 3.80
C LEU A 7 -7.08 16.42 3.92
N ASP A 8 -7.61 16.60 5.12
CA ASP A 8 -8.74 17.51 5.41
C ASP A 8 -8.41 19.00 5.18
N THR A 9 -7.12 19.35 5.09
CA THR A 9 -6.67 20.71 4.76
C THR A 9 -6.64 20.97 3.25
N LEU A 10 -6.77 19.94 2.41
CA LEU A 10 -6.70 20.02 0.95
C LEU A 10 -8.03 20.46 0.34
N THR A 11 -7.96 21.28 -0.70
CA THR A 11 -9.16 21.73 -1.43
C THR A 11 -9.87 20.56 -2.11
N SER A 12 -9.12 19.66 -2.75
CA SER A 12 -9.68 18.49 -3.42
C SER A 12 -10.34 17.49 -2.46
N PHE A 13 -9.95 17.46 -1.18
CA PHE A 13 -10.64 16.67 -0.17
C PHE A 13 -12.05 17.21 0.10
N LYS A 14 -12.18 18.53 0.18
CA LYS A 14 -13.48 19.19 0.34
C LYS A 14 -14.37 18.95 -0.89
N GLU A 15 -13.81 19.13 -2.09
CA GLU A 15 -14.52 18.83 -3.34
C GLU A 15 -15.01 17.38 -3.37
N LEU A 16 -14.19 16.40 -2.98
CA LEU A 16 -14.57 14.99 -2.91
C LEU A 16 -15.72 14.76 -1.92
N SER A 17 -15.75 15.47 -0.80
CA SER A 17 -16.82 15.34 0.21
C SER A 17 -18.18 15.84 -0.27
N GLU A 18 -18.18 16.69 -1.29
CA GLU A 18 -19.39 17.27 -1.90
C GLU A 18 -19.91 16.45 -3.10
N VAL A 19 -19.12 15.48 -3.59
CA VAL A 19 -19.54 14.61 -4.69
C VAL A 19 -20.72 13.74 -4.24
N GLU A 20 -21.78 13.67 -5.08
CA GLU A 20 -22.93 12.83 -4.84
C GLU A 20 -22.53 11.35 -4.72
N ARG A 21 -23.08 10.66 -3.72
CA ARG A 21 -22.79 9.25 -3.49
C ARG A 21 -23.47 8.36 -4.51
N VAL A 22 -22.74 7.43 -5.09
CA VAL A 22 -23.25 6.42 -6.00
C VAL A 22 -24.17 5.45 -5.26
N ASN A 23 -25.39 5.26 -5.75
CA ASN A 23 -26.28 4.20 -5.29
C ASN A 23 -25.82 2.86 -5.88
N LEU A 24 -25.05 2.12 -5.12
CA LEU A 24 -24.44 0.88 -5.59
C LEU A 24 -25.47 -0.19 -5.96
N ALA A 25 -26.57 -0.29 -5.22
CA ALA A 25 -27.64 -1.24 -5.52
C ALA A 25 -28.26 -0.97 -6.89
N GLU A 26 -28.48 0.28 -7.23
CA GLU A 26 -29.04 0.71 -8.50
C GLU A 26 -28.08 0.40 -9.67
N VAL A 27 -26.82 0.82 -9.58
CA VAL A 27 -25.85 0.65 -10.68
C VAL A 27 -25.43 -0.80 -10.88
N MET A 28 -25.56 -1.67 -9.89
CA MET A 28 -25.22 -3.09 -9.98
C MET A 28 -26.41 -3.97 -10.38
N SER A 29 -27.65 -3.54 -10.17
CA SER A 29 -28.85 -4.32 -10.51
C SER A 29 -29.43 -4.01 -11.89
N GLY A 30 -28.99 -2.94 -12.54
CA GLY A 30 -29.44 -2.54 -13.87
C GLY A 30 -28.87 -3.41 -15.00
N GLU A 31 -29.35 -3.19 -16.22
CA GLU A 31 -28.86 -3.85 -17.43
C GLU A 31 -27.36 -3.65 -17.64
N ASN A 32 -26.79 -2.54 -17.17
CA ASN A 32 -25.39 -2.19 -17.28
C ASN A 32 -24.52 -2.80 -16.15
N GLY A 33 -25.08 -3.56 -15.22
CA GLY A 33 -24.33 -4.12 -14.10
C GLY A 33 -23.20 -5.06 -14.53
N ALA A 34 -23.44 -5.89 -15.55
CA ALA A 34 -22.41 -6.79 -16.09
C ALA A 34 -21.30 -6.03 -16.86
N GLU A 35 -21.66 -4.95 -17.56
CA GLU A 35 -20.69 -4.08 -18.23
C GLU A 35 -19.81 -3.34 -17.21
N ARG A 36 -20.43 -2.81 -16.17
CA ARG A 36 -19.71 -2.18 -15.07
C ARG A 36 -18.65 -3.09 -14.44
N VAL A 37 -18.94 -4.40 -14.28
CA VAL A 37 -17.97 -5.36 -13.76
C VAL A 37 -16.76 -5.48 -14.68
N LYS A 38 -16.91 -5.33 -15.98
CA LYS A 38 -15.80 -5.35 -16.95
C LYS A 38 -15.02 -4.03 -16.93
N ASP A 39 -15.74 -2.91 -16.95
CA ASP A 39 -15.16 -1.57 -17.11
C ASP A 39 -14.42 -1.12 -15.84
N TYR A 40 -14.94 -1.47 -14.66
CA TYR A 40 -14.35 -1.08 -13.37
C TYR A 40 -13.33 -2.12 -12.89
N SER A 41 -12.36 -2.40 -13.75
CA SER A 41 -11.25 -3.31 -13.45
C SER A 41 -9.92 -2.77 -13.98
N VAL A 42 -8.84 -3.06 -13.27
CA VAL A 42 -7.49 -2.65 -13.62
C VAL A 42 -6.55 -3.84 -13.49
N PRO A 43 -5.79 -4.18 -14.56
CA PRO A 43 -4.77 -5.21 -14.45
C PRO A 43 -3.65 -4.74 -13.50
N MET A 44 -3.33 -5.57 -12.52
CA MET A 44 -2.29 -5.29 -11.53
C MET A 44 -0.99 -5.99 -11.90
N THR A 45 -1.09 -7.23 -12.32
CA THR A 45 0.01 -8.07 -12.83
C THR A 45 -0.52 -8.96 -13.93
N GLU A 46 0.33 -9.81 -14.51
CA GLU A 46 -0.04 -10.76 -15.55
C GLU A 46 -1.25 -11.64 -15.16
N ASP A 47 -1.31 -12.07 -13.89
CA ASP A 47 -2.35 -13.00 -13.38
C ASP A 47 -3.31 -12.36 -12.37
N LEU A 48 -3.21 -11.04 -12.11
CA LEU A 48 -4.00 -10.38 -11.09
C LEU A 48 -4.70 -9.13 -11.65
N THR A 49 -6.02 -9.12 -11.57
CA THR A 49 -6.85 -7.96 -11.90
C THR A 49 -7.56 -7.46 -10.65
N TYR A 50 -7.45 -6.17 -10.39
CA TYR A 50 -8.23 -5.52 -9.34
C TYR A 50 -9.56 -5.05 -9.91
N ASN A 51 -10.66 -5.65 -9.46
CA ASN A 51 -12.01 -5.23 -9.81
C ASN A 51 -12.62 -4.39 -8.68
N TYR A 52 -13.09 -3.20 -9.02
CA TYR A 52 -13.68 -2.26 -8.07
C TYR A 52 -15.13 -1.89 -8.41
N ALA A 53 -15.80 -2.67 -9.25
CA ALA A 53 -17.20 -2.44 -9.63
C ALA A 53 -18.15 -2.35 -8.43
N ALA A 54 -17.86 -3.11 -7.36
CA ALA A 54 -18.62 -3.10 -6.10
C ALA A 54 -18.24 -1.96 -5.14
N LYS A 55 -17.45 -0.98 -5.57
CA LYS A 55 -17.20 0.25 -4.82
C LYS A 55 -18.21 1.33 -5.24
N ALA A 56 -18.59 2.18 -4.30
CA ALA A 56 -19.49 3.31 -4.57
C ALA A 56 -18.74 4.45 -5.29
N VAL A 57 -18.25 4.16 -6.49
CA VAL A 57 -17.53 5.11 -7.35
C VAL A 57 -18.14 5.14 -8.74
N ASP A 58 -18.09 6.29 -9.37
CA ASP A 58 -18.35 6.54 -10.79
C ASP A 58 -17.23 7.42 -11.35
N ASP A 59 -17.32 7.83 -12.58
CA ASP A 59 -16.30 8.66 -13.23
C ASP A 59 -16.12 10.02 -12.53
N LYS A 60 -17.18 10.57 -11.91
CA LYS A 60 -17.07 11.82 -11.15
C LYS A 60 -16.27 11.62 -9.87
N VAL A 61 -16.58 10.55 -9.14
CA VAL A 61 -15.83 10.19 -7.92
C VAL A 61 -14.38 9.85 -8.27
N LEU A 62 -14.14 9.10 -9.35
CA LEU A 62 -12.78 8.77 -9.80
C LEU A 62 -11.98 10.02 -10.18
N ALA A 63 -12.61 10.98 -10.87
CA ALA A 63 -11.98 12.25 -11.21
C ALA A 63 -11.63 13.08 -9.95
N ALA A 64 -12.53 13.11 -8.97
CA ALA A 64 -12.26 13.79 -7.70
C ALA A 64 -11.15 13.11 -6.90
N LEU A 65 -11.12 11.79 -6.86
CA LEU A 65 -10.04 11.00 -6.25
C LEU A 65 -8.69 11.23 -6.96
N ALA A 66 -8.68 11.34 -8.28
CA ALA A 66 -7.46 11.64 -9.04
C ALA A 66 -6.92 13.05 -8.72
N LYS A 67 -7.80 14.05 -8.57
CA LYS A 67 -7.41 15.39 -8.10
C LYS A 67 -6.82 15.34 -6.70
N LEU A 68 -7.46 14.62 -5.78
CA LEU A 68 -6.97 14.46 -4.42
C LEU A 68 -5.60 13.78 -4.39
N ALA A 69 -5.43 12.69 -5.13
CA ALA A 69 -4.16 11.98 -5.22
C ALA A 69 -3.02 12.89 -5.71
N LYS A 70 -3.31 13.75 -6.70
CA LYS A 70 -2.35 14.71 -7.25
C LYS A 70 -2.02 15.82 -6.24
N GLU A 71 -3.02 16.46 -5.61
CA GLU A 71 -2.81 17.52 -4.63
C GLU A 71 -2.10 16.98 -3.38
N ALA A 72 -2.45 15.77 -2.94
CA ALA A 72 -1.83 15.08 -1.82
C ALA A 72 -0.41 14.57 -2.14
N GLN A 73 0.06 14.66 -3.37
CA GLN A 73 1.36 14.11 -3.81
C GLN A 73 1.49 12.60 -3.47
N LEU A 74 0.43 11.82 -3.76
CA LEU A 74 0.34 10.42 -3.35
C LEU A 74 1.49 9.57 -3.91
N THR A 75 1.83 9.75 -5.18
CA THR A 75 2.89 8.99 -5.85
C THR A 75 4.25 9.31 -5.26
N GLU A 76 4.53 10.59 -5.01
CA GLU A 76 5.77 11.05 -4.41
C GLU A 76 5.91 10.55 -2.97
N LYS A 77 4.83 10.58 -2.20
CA LYS A 77 4.80 10.03 -0.84
C LYS A 77 5.04 8.52 -0.82
N TYR A 78 4.49 7.80 -1.81
CA TYR A 78 4.72 6.37 -1.94
C TYR A 78 6.17 6.06 -2.31
N ALA A 79 6.77 6.84 -3.22
CA ALA A 79 8.20 6.74 -3.53
C ALA A 79 9.07 7.02 -2.30
N ALA A 80 8.74 8.05 -1.52
CA ALA A 80 9.45 8.36 -0.27
C ALA A 80 9.40 7.19 0.74
N LEU A 81 8.23 6.52 0.87
CA LEU A 81 8.09 5.32 1.69
C LEU A 81 9.04 4.21 1.21
N TYR A 82 9.06 3.93 -0.09
CA TYR A 82 9.92 2.90 -0.66
C TYR A 82 11.41 3.20 -0.50
N ASN A 83 11.78 4.47 -0.58
CA ASN A 83 13.15 4.94 -0.42
C ASN A 83 13.58 5.03 1.06
N GLY A 84 12.68 4.73 1.99
CA GLY A 84 12.99 4.74 3.42
C GLY A 84 13.14 6.13 4.01
N GLU A 85 12.42 7.11 3.48
CA GLU A 85 12.34 8.43 4.09
C GLU A 85 11.47 8.40 5.36
N VAL A 86 11.64 9.37 6.24
CA VAL A 86 10.81 9.54 7.43
C VAL A 86 9.42 10.01 7.00
N ILE A 87 8.47 9.09 6.86
CA ILE A 87 7.09 9.39 6.45
C ILE A 87 6.12 9.52 7.63
N ASN A 88 6.42 8.88 8.77
CA ASN A 88 5.69 9.13 10.02
C ASN A 88 6.32 10.34 10.71
N THR A 89 5.88 11.53 10.31
CA THR A 89 6.43 12.80 10.77
C THR A 89 6.14 13.07 12.25
N GLY A 90 5.07 12.50 12.79
CA GLY A 90 4.69 12.65 14.20
C GLY A 90 5.66 11.92 15.15
N GLU A 91 6.00 10.69 14.83
CA GLU A 91 6.93 9.86 15.61
C GLU A 91 8.37 9.91 15.10
N LYS A 92 8.62 10.59 13.99
CA LYS A 92 9.92 10.67 13.29
C LYS A 92 10.48 9.28 12.96
N ARG A 93 9.61 8.36 12.48
CA ARG A 93 9.96 6.98 12.16
C ARG A 93 9.90 6.68 10.67
N LEU A 94 10.73 5.72 10.28
CA LEU A 94 10.67 5.05 8.99
C LEU A 94 9.54 4.01 9.01
N VAL A 95 9.00 3.70 7.82
CA VAL A 95 8.07 2.59 7.62
C VAL A 95 8.73 1.67 6.60
N LEU A 96 9.23 0.52 7.04
CA LEU A 96 10.12 -0.34 6.27
C LEU A 96 9.56 -1.74 6.00
N HIS A 97 8.25 -1.95 6.15
CA HIS A 97 7.60 -3.26 5.94
C HIS A 97 7.85 -3.84 4.53
N GLN A 98 7.98 -2.98 3.53
CA GLN A 98 8.26 -3.38 2.14
C GLN A 98 9.61 -4.10 2.00
N LEU A 99 10.59 -3.83 2.87
CA LEU A 99 11.92 -4.47 2.80
C LEU A 99 11.91 -5.96 3.13
N THR A 100 10.83 -6.46 3.73
CA THR A 100 10.66 -7.89 4.00
C THR A 100 10.00 -8.65 2.86
N ARG A 101 9.58 -7.97 1.78
CA ARG A 101 8.78 -8.53 0.69
C ARG A 101 9.45 -8.42 -0.68
N GLY A 102 10.74 -8.43 -0.72
CA GLY A 102 11.53 -8.37 -1.95
C GLY A 102 12.60 -7.29 -1.91
N GLN A 103 13.42 -7.31 -2.95
CA GLN A 103 14.60 -6.44 -3.10
C GLN A 103 14.33 -5.29 -4.08
N LEU A 104 13.12 -4.72 -4.02
CA LEU A 104 12.73 -3.60 -4.88
C LEU A 104 13.24 -2.27 -4.32
N GLY A 105 13.74 -1.42 -5.22
CA GLY A 105 14.24 -0.07 -4.88
C GLY A 105 15.71 -0.05 -4.45
N ASP A 106 16.17 1.14 -4.12
CA ASP A 106 17.56 1.42 -3.78
C ASP A 106 17.90 1.05 -2.32
N LYS A 107 19.17 1.24 -1.96
CA LYS A 107 19.66 1.10 -0.59
C LYS A 107 18.87 2.01 0.36
N VAL A 108 18.43 1.44 1.47
CA VAL A 108 17.80 2.19 2.56
C VAL A 108 18.72 2.22 3.76
N GLU A 109 19.33 3.36 4.02
CA GLU A 109 20.26 3.54 5.13
C GLU A 109 19.61 4.30 6.29
N ALA A 110 19.66 3.73 7.48
CA ALA A 110 19.21 4.38 8.70
C ALA A 110 20.11 3.93 9.88
N ASP A 111 20.49 4.88 10.71
CA ASP A 111 21.38 4.67 11.86
C ASP A 111 22.72 4.00 11.48
N GLY A 112 23.25 4.34 10.30
CA GLY A 112 24.51 3.76 9.77
C GLY A 112 24.40 2.31 9.31
N VAL A 113 23.20 1.77 9.18
CA VAL A 113 22.95 0.39 8.76
C VAL A 113 22.12 0.38 7.47
N ASP A 114 22.55 -0.42 6.49
CA ASP A 114 21.72 -0.77 5.35
C ASP A 114 20.57 -1.66 5.84
N LYS A 115 19.38 -1.08 5.94
CA LYS A 115 18.18 -1.77 6.44
C LYS A 115 17.72 -2.86 5.48
N ARG A 116 17.94 -2.71 4.17
CA ARG A 116 17.59 -3.75 3.19
C ARG A 116 18.44 -5.00 3.40
N GLU A 117 19.76 -4.85 3.47
CA GLU A 117 20.68 -5.95 3.77
C GLU A 117 20.41 -6.57 5.16
N PHE A 118 20.12 -5.73 6.14
CA PHE A 118 19.74 -6.20 7.48
C PHE A 118 18.51 -7.11 7.45
N TYR A 119 17.43 -6.73 6.76
CA TYR A 119 16.22 -7.55 6.69
C TYR A 119 16.46 -8.88 5.95
N VAL A 120 17.24 -8.88 4.88
CA VAL A 120 17.64 -10.12 4.18
C VAL A 120 18.35 -11.08 5.13
N LYS A 121 19.33 -10.57 5.88
CA LYS A 121 20.06 -11.37 6.88
C LYS A 121 19.13 -11.90 7.98
N GLN A 122 18.14 -11.10 8.43
CA GLN A 122 17.17 -11.58 9.42
C GLN A 122 16.27 -12.68 8.86
N GLN A 123 15.81 -12.56 7.63
CA GLN A 123 15.01 -13.60 6.96
C GLN A 123 15.81 -14.92 6.84
N GLN A 124 17.11 -14.85 6.49
CA GLN A 124 17.95 -16.03 6.44
C GLN A 124 18.10 -16.67 7.82
N ARG A 125 18.32 -15.88 8.87
CA ARG A 125 18.41 -16.39 10.26
C ARG A 125 17.13 -17.08 10.70
N ILE A 126 15.96 -16.57 10.31
CA ILE A 126 14.66 -17.19 10.59
C ILE A 126 14.54 -18.53 9.85
N ALA A 127 14.94 -18.59 8.59
CA ALA A 127 14.93 -19.82 7.80
C ALA A 127 15.87 -20.88 8.39
N ASP A 128 17.08 -20.49 8.77
CA ASP A 128 18.06 -21.38 9.39
C ASP A 128 17.55 -21.95 10.73
N PHE A 129 16.93 -21.10 11.55
CA PHE A 129 16.29 -21.53 12.79
C PHE A 129 15.16 -22.53 12.55
N ALA A 130 14.24 -22.21 11.60
CA ALA A 130 13.14 -23.09 11.25
C ALA A 130 13.65 -24.45 10.75
N ASN A 131 14.68 -24.46 9.92
CA ASN A 131 15.29 -25.70 9.42
C ASN A 131 15.86 -26.57 10.55
N LYS A 132 16.50 -25.98 11.56
CA LYS A 132 17.00 -26.72 12.74
C LYS A 132 15.86 -27.35 13.56
N VAL A 133 14.74 -26.61 13.71
CA VAL A 133 13.54 -27.16 14.36
C VAL A 133 12.98 -28.34 13.57
N HIS A 134 12.86 -28.22 12.25
CA HIS A 134 12.33 -29.27 11.38
C HIS A 134 13.28 -30.49 11.33
N ALA A 135 14.58 -30.28 11.43
CA ALA A 135 15.56 -31.37 11.50
C ALA A 135 15.61 -32.07 12.87
N GLY A 136 14.85 -31.59 13.87
CA GLY A 136 14.87 -32.14 15.22
C GLY A 136 16.11 -31.75 16.04
N GLU A 137 16.94 -30.83 15.55
CA GLU A 137 18.13 -30.34 16.25
C GLU A 137 17.78 -29.44 17.44
N LEU A 138 16.60 -28.82 17.41
CA LEU A 138 16.06 -27.97 18.47
C LEU A 138 14.70 -28.49 18.90
N SER A 139 14.58 -28.86 20.19
CA SER A 139 13.29 -29.24 20.77
C SER A 139 12.53 -27.99 21.25
N LEU A 140 11.29 -27.82 20.78
CA LEU A 140 10.41 -26.74 21.28
C LEU A 140 9.99 -26.94 22.74
N ILE A 141 10.14 -28.15 23.30
CA ILE A 141 9.77 -28.49 24.69
C ILE A 141 10.77 -27.86 25.70
N HIS A 142 11.95 -27.47 25.27
CA HIS A 142 13.00 -26.92 26.12
C HIS A 142 13.15 -25.39 25.99
N ILE A 143 12.21 -24.72 25.35
CA ILE A 143 12.14 -23.25 25.26
C ILE A 143 11.13 -22.75 26.32
N SER A 144 11.31 -23.12 27.54
CA SER A 144 10.55 -22.60 28.68
C SER A 144 11.50 -21.95 29.69
#